data_3414cbc2dafb758a49d4e518bce9686d
#
_entry.id   3414cbc2dafb758a49d4e518bce9686d
#
_cell.length_a   1.000
_cell.length_b   1.000
_cell.length_c   1.000
_cell.angle_alpha   90.00
_cell.angle_beta   90.00
_cell.angle_gamma   90.00
#
_symmetry.space_group_name_H-M   'P 1'
#
loop_
_entity.id
_entity.type
_entity.pdbx_description
1 polymer ?
#
loop_
_entity_poly.entity_id
_entity_poly.type
_entity_poly.pdbx_seq_one_letter_code
_entity_poly.pdbx_strand_id
1 'polypeptide(L)'
;MMAAAMTMGLAACGSSASTDTAASTADAASTTEAAESTADSAAAADGKVYNVGICQLVQHEALDAATQGFKDALVEKLGEGNVKFDEQNASGDSANCATIVNGFVSSNVDLILANATAPLQAAAQATADIPVLGTSVTDYATALDISDWTGTVGGNISGTSDLAPLDQQA
;
A
#
# COMPACT_ATOMS: atom_id res chain seq x y z
N MET A 1 23.05 -23.97 -40.58
CA MET A 1 22.37 -23.87 -41.90
C MET A 1 20.93 -23.42 -41.61
N MET A 2 20.58 -22.40 -42.27
CA MET A 2 19.34 -21.69 -42.63
C MET A 2 18.92 -20.56 -41.72
N ALA A 3 19.28 -19.41 -42.23
CA ALA A 3 18.70 -18.10 -41.98
C ALA A 3 17.39 -17.95 -42.74
N ALA A 4 16.43 -17.21 -42.19
CA ALA A 4 15.42 -16.51 -42.96
C ALA A 4 15.02 -15.23 -42.20
N ALA A 5 15.48 -14.11 -42.72
CA ALA A 5 14.99 -12.78 -42.48
C ALA A 5 13.76 -12.55 -43.37
N MET A 6 12.76 -11.85 -42.85
CA MET A 6 11.81 -11.10 -43.68
C MET A 6 11.41 -9.79 -43.04
N THR A 7 11.70 -8.77 -43.79
CA THR A 7 11.48 -7.35 -43.63
C THR A 7 10.11 -6.91 -44.14
N MET A 8 9.74 -5.70 -43.67
CA MET A 8 8.93 -4.65 -44.35
C MET A 8 7.42 -4.63 -44.17
N GLY A 9 6.96 -3.45 -43.81
CA GLY A 9 5.63 -2.91 -44.09
C GLY A 9 5.37 -1.57 -43.39
N LEU A 10 5.85 -0.47 -44.01
CA LEU A 10 5.42 0.91 -43.75
C LEU A 10 4.09 1.20 -44.46
N ALA A 11 3.20 1.97 -43.80
CA ALA A 11 2.28 2.96 -44.38
C ALA A 11 1.58 3.65 -43.20
N ALA A 12 1.79 4.89 -42.83
CA ALA A 12 1.65 6.21 -43.47
C ALA A 12 0.21 6.70 -43.63
N CYS A 13 -0.02 7.85 -42.97
CA CYS A 13 -0.94 8.95 -43.27
C CYS A 13 -2.42 8.88 -42.92
N GLY A 14 -2.83 9.94 -42.21
CA GLY A 14 -4.22 10.41 -42.16
C GLY A 14 -4.44 11.53 -41.12
N SER A 15 -3.97 12.74 -41.46
CA SER A 15 -4.39 13.99 -40.85
C SER A 15 -5.87 14.26 -41.12
N SER A 16 -6.58 14.83 -40.11
CA SER A 16 -7.52 15.93 -40.34
C SER A 16 -7.88 16.60 -39.04
N ALA A 17 -7.59 17.87 -38.99
CA ALA A 17 -7.98 18.87 -38.00
C ALA A 17 -9.42 19.34 -38.25
N SER A 18 -10.07 19.83 -37.21
CA SER A 18 -10.96 21.02 -37.16
C SER A 18 -11.52 21.14 -35.74
N THR A 19 -11.09 22.11 -34.95
CA THR A 19 -11.78 23.41 -34.62
C THR A 19 -13.25 23.22 -34.18
N ASP A 20 -13.76 23.70 -33.07
CA ASP A 20 -13.73 25.06 -32.50
C ASP A 20 -14.46 25.07 -31.14
N THR A 21 -13.98 25.92 -30.26
CA THR A 21 -14.62 26.87 -29.36
C THR A 21 -15.79 26.45 -28.47
N ALA A 22 -15.63 26.54 -27.16
CA ALA A 22 -16.26 27.54 -26.31
C ALA A 22 -15.86 27.45 -24.86
N ALA A 23 -15.41 28.55 -24.34
CA ALA A 23 -15.10 28.85 -22.96
C ALA A 23 -16.32 28.76 -22.04
N SER A 24 -16.13 28.24 -20.81
CA SER A 24 -16.87 28.76 -19.68
C SER A 24 -16.01 28.64 -18.42
N THR A 25 -15.62 29.78 -17.93
CA THR A 25 -15.02 30.05 -16.65
C THR A 25 -16.00 29.72 -15.52
N ALA A 26 -15.56 28.97 -14.53
CA ALA A 26 -16.05 29.09 -13.17
C ALA A 26 -14.91 28.73 -12.20
N ASP A 27 -14.36 29.77 -11.65
CA ASP A 27 -13.53 29.89 -10.48
C ASP A 27 -14.27 29.32 -9.26
N ALA A 28 -13.67 28.38 -8.56
CA ALA A 28 -13.96 28.11 -7.16
C ALA A 28 -12.70 27.56 -6.51
N ALA A 29 -11.88 28.47 -6.02
CA ALA A 29 -10.82 28.19 -5.08
C ALA A 29 -11.44 27.62 -3.79
N SER A 30 -11.20 26.33 -3.51
CA SER A 30 -11.35 25.76 -2.18
C SER A 30 -9.97 25.49 -1.63
N THR A 31 -9.48 26.45 -0.86
CA THR A 31 -8.33 26.32 0.01
C THR A 31 -8.71 25.33 1.12
N THR A 32 -8.31 24.09 1.00
CA THR A 32 -8.30 23.18 2.14
C THR A 32 -6.92 23.28 2.77
N GLU A 33 -6.90 23.91 3.92
CA GLU A 33 -5.76 23.98 4.84
C GLU A 33 -5.35 22.56 5.21
N ALA A 34 -4.23 22.12 4.67
CA ALA A 34 -3.56 20.91 5.13
C ALA A 34 -3.02 21.20 6.54
N ALA A 35 -3.56 20.51 7.53
CA ALA A 35 -2.98 20.48 8.86
C ALA A 35 -1.60 19.85 8.74
N GLU A 36 -0.59 20.69 8.83
CA GLU A 36 0.81 20.32 8.92
C GLU A 36 1.02 19.64 10.28
N SER A 37 0.94 18.30 10.26
CA SER A 37 1.46 17.52 11.37
C SER A 37 2.98 17.48 11.21
N THR A 38 3.66 18.40 11.88
CA THR A 38 5.10 18.34 12.08
C THR A 38 5.42 17.15 12.99
N ALA A 39 5.46 15.94 12.44
CA ALA A 39 6.13 14.83 13.06
C ALA A 39 7.64 15.04 12.85
N ASP A 40 8.30 15.37 13.93
CA ASP A 40 9.75 15.50 14.04
C ASP A 40 10.42 14.25 13.43
N SER A 41 11.07 14.46 12.27
CA SER A 41 11.78 13.42 11.55
C SER A 41 13.14 13.21 12.22
N ALA A 42 13.18 12.38 13.25
CA ALA A 42 14.45 11.84 13.72
C ALA A 42 14.89 10.76 12.72
N ALA A 43 15.70 11.15 11.74
CA ALA A 43 16.42 10.21 10.90
C ALA A 43 17.33 9.36 11.81
N ALA A 44 16.97 8.09 11.99
CA ALA A 44 17.83 7.12 12.67
C ALA A 44 19.01 6.78 11.75
N ALA A 45 20.10 7.52 11.90
CA ALA A 45 21.38 7.25 11.25
C ALA A 45 22.18 6.21 12.06
N ASP A 46 21.58 5.07 12.42
CA ASP A 46 22.25 4.04 13.23
C ASP A 46 22.88 2.91 12.39
N GLY A 47 22.90 3.02 11.07
CA GLY A 47 23.43 1.95 10.21
C GLY A 47 22.65 0.62 10.32
N LYS A 48 21.47 0.62 10.97
CA LYS A 48 20.59 -0.54 11.04
C LYS A 48 19.83 -0.68 9.73
N VAL A 49 19.84 -1.89 9.17
CA VAL A 49 18.99 -2.26 8.03
C VAL A 49 17.73 -2.93 8.57
N TYR A 50 16.58 -2.33 8.26
CA TYR A 50 15.27 -2.85 8.64
C TYR A 50 14.76 -3.81 7.57
N ASN A 51 14.31 -5.00 7.98
CA ASN A 51 13.67 -5.97 7.11
C ASN A 51 12.15 -5.83 7.25
N VAL A 52 11.47 -5.56 6.16
CA VAL A 52 10.02 -5.30 6.15
C VAL A 52 9.33 -6.33 5.27
N GLY A 53 8.46 -7.14 5.87
CA GLY A 53 7.59 -8.05 5.14
C GLY A 53 6.34 -7.35 4.64
N ILE A 54 5.97 -7.55 3.40
CA ILE A 54 4.74 -7.02 2.79
C ILE A 54 3.90 -8.18 2.29
N CYS A 55 2.73 -8.37 2.90
CA CYS A 55 1.74 -9.33 2.44
C CYS A 55 0.58 -8.59 1.78
N GLN A 56 0.51 -8.65 0.46
CA GLN A 56 -0.59 -8.11 -0.33
C GLN A 56 -1.56 -9.22 -0.72
N LEU A 57 -2.86 -8.99 -0.56
CA LEU A 57 -3.88 -10.02 -0.82
C LEU A 57 -3.91 -10.43 -2.29
N VAL A 58 -3.96 -9.45 -3.19
CA VAL A 58 -4.11 -9.66 -4.63
C VAL A 58 -3.49 -8.50 -5.39
N GLN A 59 -3.08 -8.74 -6.62
CA GLN A 59 -2.61 -7.66 -7.48
C GLN A 59 -3.79 -6.81 -7.95
N HIS A 60 -3.80 -5.54 -7.55
CA HIS A 60 -4.84 -4.57 -7.89
C HIS A 60 -4.26 -3.17 -7.77
N GLU A 61 -4.58 -2.28 -8.71
CA GLU A 61 -4.01 -0.92 -8.79
C GLU A 61 -4.04 -0.15 -7.46
N ALA A 62 -5.16 -0.23 -6.72
CA ALA A 62 -5.28 0.46 -5.44
C ALA A 62 -4.35 -0.13 -4.35
N LEU A 63 -4.22 -1.46 -4.30
CA LEU A 63 -3.34 -2.14 -3.36
C LEU A 63 -1.88 -1.92 -3.74
N ASP A 64 -1.56 -1.98 -5.02
CA ASP A 64 -0.22 -1.73 -5.56
C ASP A 64 0.22 -0.28 -5.21
N ALA A 65 -0.68 0.70 -5.39
CA ALA A 65 -0.43 2.09 -5.03
C ALA A 65 -0.21 2.27 -3.51
N ALA A 66 -1.01 1.61 -2.66
CA ALA A 66 -0.85 1.66 -1.21
C ALA A 66 0.49 1.03 -0.77
N THR A 67 0.86 -0.10 -1.34
CA THR A 67 2.15 -0.76 -1.11
C THR A 67 3.31 0.14 -1.55
N GLN A 68 3.22 0.74 -2.73
CA GLN A 68 4.27 1.63 -3.24
C GLN A 68 4.42 2.88 -2.36
N GLY A 69 3.31 3.54 -2.00
CA GLY A 69 3.35 4.71 -1.12
C GLY A 69 3.96 4.42 0.26
N PHE A 70 3.68 3.24 0.81
CA PHE A 70 4.31 2.79 2.06
C PHE A 70 5.83 2.60 1.90
N LYS A 71 6.27 1.96 0.81
CA LYS A 71 7.71 1.76 0.53
C LYS A 71 8.43 3.09 0.35
N ASP A 72 7.84 4.01 -0.40
CA ASP A 72 8.41 5.34 -0.65
C ASP A 72 8.56 6.14 0.66
N ALA A 73 7.55 6.11 1.52
CA ALA A 73 7.59 6.79 2.82
C ALA A 73 8.66 6.20 3.76
N LEU A 74 8.87 4.88 3.76
CA LEU A 74 9.93 4.26 4.55
C LEU A 74 11.32 4.59 4.01
N VAL A 75 11.49 4.58 2.69
CA VAL A 75 12.76 4.96 2.05
C VAL A 75 13.08 6.43 2.33
N GLU A 76 12.08 7.31 2.27
CA GLU A 76 12.25 8.73 2.59
C GLU A 76 12.70 8.94 4.05
N LYS A 77 12.09 8.21 4.99
CA LYS A 77 12.38 8.36 6.42
C LYS A 77 13.65 7.67 6.88
N LEU A 78 13.96 6.50 6.36
CA LEU A 78 15.06 5.66 6.83
C LEU A 78 16.30 5.72 5.93
N GLY A 79 16.13 6.13 4.67
CA GLY A 79 17.14 6.06 3.63
C GLY A 79 17.09 4.74 2.87
N GLU A 80 17.33 4.79 1.56
CA GLU A 80 17.22 3.65 0.63
C GLU A 80 18.08 2.44 1.05
N GLY A 81 19.28 2.68 1.61
CA GLY A 81 20.18 1.61 2.05
C GLY A 81 19.81 0.95 3.38
N ASN A 82 18.87 1.54 4.14
CA ASN A 82 18.53 1.13 5.50
C ASN A 82 17.21 0.34 5.61
N VAL A 83 16.58 0.01 4.49
CA VAL A 83 15.34 -0.78 4.46
C VAL A 83 15.41 -1.82 3.34
N LYS A 84 14.96 -3.03 3.65
CA LYS A 84 14.79 -4.13 2.69
C LYS A 84 13.35 -4.61 2.74
N PHE A 85 12.75 -4.76 1.58
CA PHE A 85 11.37 -5.24 1.45
C PHE A 85 11.35 -6.67 0.95
N ASP A 86 10.61 -7.54 1.64
CA ASP A 86 10.16 -8.85 1.17
C ASP A 86 8.66 -8.73 0.84
N GLU A 87 8.37 -8.52 -0.44
CA GLU A 87 7.01 -8.28 -0.94
C GLU A 87 6.44 -9.56 -1.54
N GLN A 88 5.32 -10.02 -1.00
CA GLN A 88 4.67 -11.25 -1.39
C GLN A 88 3.18 -11.03 -1.68
N ASN A 89 2.67 -11.70 -2.72
CA ASN A 89 1.28 -11.63 -3.14
C ASN A 89 0.57 -12.96 -2.89
N ALA A 90 -0.54 -12.91 -2.16
CA ALA A 90 -1.31 -14.10 -1.79
C ALA A 90 -2.24 -14.62 -2.90
N SER A 91 -2.33 -13.91 -4.02
CA SER A 91 -3.18 -14.28 -5.17
C SER A 91 -4.66 -14.48 -4.83
N GLY A 92 -5.15 -13.71 -3.86
CA GLY A 92 -6.54 -13.76 -3.40
C GLY A 92 -6.85 -14.89 -2.41
N ASP A 93 -5.86 -15.67 -1.99
CA ASP A 93 -6.05 -16.82 -1.10
C ASP A 93 -5.60 -16.49 0.34
N SER A 94 -6.52 -16.62 1.30
CA SER A 94 -6.24 -16.39 2.73
C SER A 94 -5.27 -17.40 3.32
N ALA A 95 -5.22 -18.65 2.82
CA ALA A 95 -4.25 -19.64 3.27
C ALA A 95 -2.83 -19.28 2.84
N ASN A 96 -2.68 -18.66 1.66
CA ASN A 96 -1.42 -18.11 1.23
C ASN A 96 -1.00 -16.93 2.11
N CYS A 97 -1.93 -16.06 2.54
CA CYS A 97 -1.63 -14.99 3.50
C CYS A 97 -0.99 -15.55 4.77
N ALA A 98 -1.58 -16.61 5.36
CA ALA A 98 -1.04 -17.24 6.56
C ALA A 98 0.36 -17.83 6.31
N THR A 99 0.59 -18.47 5.17
CA THR A 99 1.89 -19.02 4.80
C THR A 99 2.96 -17.93 4.66
N ILE A 100 2.64 -16.85 3.96
CA ILE A 100 3.52 -15.70 3.74
C ILE A 100 3.90 -15.05 5.08
N VAL A 101 2.89 -14.75 5.89
CA VAL A 101 3.12 -14.08 7.18
C VAL A 101 3.93 -14.95 8.15
N ASN A 102 3.66 -16.26 8.20
CA ASN A 102 4.49 -17.18 9.00
C ASN A 102 5.94 -17.20 8.51
N GLY A 103 6.18 -17.03 7.20
CA GLY A 103 7.52 -16.86 6.64
C GLY A 103 8.20 -15.60 7.17
N PHE A 104 7.50 -14.48 7.24
CA PHE A 104 8.02 -13.22 7.80
C PHE A 104 8.34 -13.35 9.30
N VAL A 105 7.44 -13.97 10.07
CA VAL A 105 7.68 -14.24 11.50
C VAL A 105 8.92 -15.10 11.70
N SER A 106 9.07 -16.17 10.92
CA SER A 106 10.23 -17.07 10.97
C SER A 106 11.53 -16.37 10.59
N SER A 107 11.45 -15.38 9.70
CA SER A 107 12.59 -14.56 9.26
C SER A 107 12.89 -13.40 10.21
N ASN A 108 12.10 -13.22 11.28
CA ASN A 108 12.22 -12.13 12.24
C ASN A 108 12.29 -10.76 11.58
N VAL A 109 11.34 -10.45 10.70
CA VAL A 109 11.25 -9.11 10.10
C VAL A 109 10.97 -8.05 11.17
N ASP A 110 11.41 -6.82 10.93
CA ASP A 110 11.24 -5.71 11.88
C ASP A 110 9.82 -5.10 11.83
N LEU A 111 9.11 -5.27 10.72
CA LEU A 111 7.76 -4.74 10.48
C LEU A 111 7.03 -5.59 9.45
N ILE A 112 5.73 -5.76 9.60
CA ILE A 112 4.87 -6.38 8.59
C ILE A 112 3.85 -5.34 8.08
N LEU A 113 3.79 -5.13 6.77
CA LEU A 113 2.66 -4.47 6.11
C LEU A 113 1.63 -5.52 5.69
N ALA A 114 0.43 -5.40 6.21
CA ALA A 114 -0.73 -6.21 5.83
C ALA A 114 -1.67 -5.39 4.94
N ASN A 115 -1.62 -5.63 3.64
CA ASN A 115 -2.41 -4.88 2.65
C ASN A 115 -3.67 -5.67 2.28
N ALA A 116 -4.75 -5.36 2.92
CA ALA A 116 -6.12 -5.85 2.94
C ALA A 116 -6.47 -6.67 4.20
N THR A 117 -7.75 -6.99 4.36
CA THR A 117 -8.30 -7.65 5.57
C THR A 117 -7.70 -9.04 5.83
N ALA A 118 -7.61 -9.90 4.82
CA ALA A 118 -7.09 -11.25 5.02
C ALA A 118 -5.59 -11.30 5.42
N PRO A 119 -4.68 -10.51 4.83
CA PRO A 119 -3.32 -10.34 5.34
C PRO A 119 -3.27 -9.84 6.79
N LEU A 120 -4.14 -8.88 7.16
CA LEU A 120 -4.22 -8.36 8.51
C LEU A 120 -4.63 -9.44 9.52
N GLN A 121 -5.66 -10.22 9.21
CA GLN A 121 -6.10 -11.35 10.03
C GLN A 121 -5.00 -12.40 10.19
N ALA A 122 -4.29 -12.71 9.11
CA ALA A 122 -3.17 -13.65 9.16
C ALA A 122 -2.04 -13.12 10.05
N ALA A 123 -1.70 -11.83 9.96
CA ALA A 123 -0.68 -11.22 10.78
C ALA A 123 -1.06 -11.18 12.27
N ALA A 124 -2.31 -10.81 12.59
CA ALA A 124 -2.82 -10.80 13.95
C ALA A 124 -2.77 -12.17 14.63
N GLN A 125 -2.95 -13.26 13.87
CA GLN A 125 -2.88 -14.62 14.37
C GLN A 125 -1.45 -15.15 14.50
N ALA A 126 -0.53 -14.66 13.66
CA ALA A 126 0.83 -15.17 13.57
C ALA A 126 1.79 -14.54 14.58
N THR A 127 1.57 -13.30 14.98
CA THR A 127 2.48 -12.59 15.89
C THR A 127 1.78 -11.56 16.77
N ALA A 128 2.25 -11.48 18.03
CA ALA A 128 1.91 -10.41 18.96
C ALA A 128 3.10 -9.48 19.25
N ASP A 129 4.27 -9.79 18.70
CA ASP A 129 5.53 -9.10 19.00
C ASP A 129 6.00 -8.21 17.85
N ILE A 130 5.91 -8.72 16.61
CA ILE A 130 6.34 -7.94 15.43
C ILE A 130 5.28 -6.88 15.14
N PRO A 131 5.67 -5.59 15.02
CA PRO A 131 4.74 -4.54 14.62
C PRO A 131 4.06 -4.85 13.30
N VAL A 132 2.75 -4.69 13.24
CA VAL A 132 1.91 -4.88 12.04
C VAL A 132 1.25 -3.58 11.67
N LEU A 133 1.43 -3.14 10.44
CA LEU A 133 0.73 -2.00 9.88
C LEU A 133 -0.30 -2.49 8.85
N GLY A 134 -1.57 -2.21 9.11
CA GLY A 134 -2.65 -2.53 8.18
C GLY A 134 -2.95 -1.37 7.25
N THR A 135 -3.25 -1.66 5.99
CA THR A 135 -3.78 -0.72 5.02
C THR A 135 -4.82 -1.39 4.13
N SER A 136 -5.66 -0.62 3.46
CA SER A 136 -6.76 -1.13 2.63
C SER A 136 -7.71 -2.04 3.43
N VAL A 137 -7.96 -1.67 4.69
CA VAL A 137 -8.84 -2.37 5.61
C VAL A 137 -10.02 -1.45 5.94
N THR A 138 -11.22 -1.90 5.62
CA THR A 138 -12.43 -1.11 5.79
C THR A 138 -12.82 -0.98 7.27
N ASP A 139 -12.82 -2.09 8.00
CA ASP A 139 -13.25 -2.14 9.40
C ASP A 139 -12.37 -3.08 10.22
N TYR A 140 -11.53 -2.50 11.06
CA TYR A 140 -10.64 -3.25 11.96
C TYR A 140 -11.38 -3.97 13.07
N ALA A 141 -12.48 -3.41 13.58
CA ALA A 141 -13.25 -4.04 14.64
C ALA A 141 -13.82 -5.38 14.17
N THR A 142 -14.44 -5.38 13.00
CA THR A 142 -14.99 -6.61 12.39
C THR A 142 -13.85 -7.55 11.92
N ALA A 143 -12.78 -7.02 11.34
CA ALA A 143 -11.69 -7.83 10.83
C ALA A 143 -10.97 -8.63 11.95
N LEU A 144 -10.90 -8.09 13.15
CA LEU A 144 -10.16 -8.64 14.29
C LEU A 144 -11.07 -9.09 15.45
N ASP A 145 -12.39 -9.15 15.26
CA ASP A 145 -13.39 -9.54 16.26
C ASP A 145 -13.28 -8.72 17.57
N ILE A 146 -13.04 -7.40 17.45
CA ILE A 146 -12.95 -6.51 18.62
C ILE A 146 -14.33 -6.04 19.03
N SER A 147 -14.89 -6.60 20.10
CA SER A 147 -16.23 -6.28 20.60
C SER A 147 -16.31 -4.91 21.28
N ASP A 148 -15.24 -4.47 21.92
CA ASP A 148 -15.18 -3.20 22.66
C ASP A 148 -14.33 -2.16 21.89
N TRP A 149 -14.77 -1.83 20.67
CA TRP A 149 -14.05 -0.92 19.79
C TRP A 149 -13.98 0.50 20.37
N THR A 150 -12.77 1.00 20.58
CA THR A 150 -12.50 2.34 21.10
C THR A 150 -11.88 3.29 20.09
N GLY A 151 -11.84 2.90 18.81
CA GLY A 151 -11.19 3.66 17.74
C GLY A 151 -9.73 3.27 17.53
N THR A 152 -9.20 2.34 18.31
CA THR A 152 -7.83 1.83 18.17
C THR A 152 -7.80 0.32 18.30
N VAL A 153 -6.92 -0.33 17.53
CA VAL A 153 -6.72 -1.79 17.61
C VAL A 153 -5.96 -2.14 18.89
N GLY A 154 -4.89 -1.42 19.18
CA GLY A 154 -3.99 -1.70 20.30
C GLY A 154 -3.00 -2.85 20.02
N GLY A 155 -2.22 -3.21 21.05
CA GLY A 155 -1.18 -4.23 20.91
C GLY A 155 -0.10 -3.83 19.90
N ASN A 156 0.31 -4.78 19.08
CA ASN A 156 1.32 -4.59 18.03
C ASN A 156 0.73 -4.18 16.67
N ILE A 157 -0.58 -3.94 16.58
CA ILE A 157 -1.28 -3.63 15.31
C ILE A 157 -1.69 -2.18 15.27
N SER A 158 -1.39 -1.51 14.17
CA SER A 158 -1.86 -0.18 13.82
C SER A 158 -2.18 -0.13 12.32
N GLY A 159 -2.74 0.98 11.85
CA GLY A 159 -3.00 1.12 10.42
C GLY A 159 -3.97 2.22 10.06
N THR A 160 -4.34 2.23 8.79
CA THR A 160 -5.29 3.18 8.21
C THR A 160 -6.54 2.44 7.73
N SER A 161 -7.73 3.03 7.99
CA SER A 161 -8.99 2.53 7.45
C SER A 161 -9.31 3.24 6.14
N ASP A 162 -9.85 2.50 5.18
CA ASP A 162 -10.37 3.04 3.91
C ASP A 162 -11.89 3.29 3.95
N LEU A 163 -12.50 3.17 5.13
CA LEU A 163 -13.91 3.48 5.33
C LEU A 163 -14.14 4.99 5.19
N ALA A 164 -14.85 5.40 4.14
CA ALA A 164 -15.28 6.78 3.99
C ALA A 164 -16.27 7.16 5.10
N PRO A 165 -16.13 8.36 5.72
CA PRO A 165 -17.08 8.83 6.72
C PRO A 165 -18.50 8.86 6.18
N LEU A 166 -19.43 8.19 6.85
CA LEU A 166 -20.82 8.06 6.39
C LEU A 166 -21.57 9.40 6.33
N ASP A 167 -21.14 10.37 7.12
CA ASP A 167 -21.65 11.74 7.15
C ASP A 167 -21.29 12.56 5.89
N GLN A 168 -20.30 12.11 5.11
CA GLN A 168 -19.90 12.75 3.85
C GLN A 168 -20.53 12.11 2.62
N GLN A 169 -21.33 11.08 2.78
CA GLN A 169 -22.00 10.35 1.70
C GLN A 169 -23.47 10.76 1.48
N ALA A 170 -23.98 11.74 2.22
CA ALA A 170 -25.37 12.23 2.17
C ALA A 170 -25.54 13.42 1.23
#